data_1a6644915c2c581a7b02dd2dc21f217c
#
_entry.id   1a6644915c2c581a7b02dd2dc21f217c
#
_cell.length_a   1.000
_cell.length_b   1.000
_cell.length_c   1.000
_cell.angle_alpha   90.00
_cell.angle_beta   90.00
_cell.angle_gamma   90.00
#
_symmetry.space_group_name_H-M   'P 1'
#
loop_
_entity.id
_entity.type
_entity.pdbx_description
1 polymer ?
#
loop_
_entity_poly.entity_id
_entity_poly.type
_entity_poly.pdbx_seq_one_letter_code
_entity_poly.pdbx_strand_id
1 'polypeptide(L)'
;PKWLFLDEPTSALDIHHQQHLFRLLRQLVHERQFNVCCVLHDLNLAARYADRVVLMQKGKVIANGKPQDVLTQQALTMLYGADITVLKDPANHSPLIVLDH
;
A
#
# COMPACT_ATOMS: atom_id res chain seq x y z
N PRO A 1 -4.39 -7.14 -21.76
CA PRO A 1 -4.74 -6.79 -20.39
C PRO A 1 -5.18 -5.33 -20.29
N LYS A 2 -6.15 -5.10 -19.44
CA LYS A 2 -6.68 -3.75 -19.20
C LYS A 2 -6.04 -3.18 -17.94
N TRP A 3 -5.70 -1.91 -17.97
CA TRP A 3 -5.12 -1.21 -16.84
C TRP A 3 -6.08 -0.15 -16.31
N LEU A 4 -6.19 -0.06 -15.00
CA LEU A 4 -6.92 1.00 -14.30
C LEU A 4 -5.93 1.74 -13.40
N PHE A 5 -5.84 3.06 -13.58
CA PHE A 5 -4.96 3.91 -12.79
C PHE A 5 -5.78 4.81 -11.90
N LEU A 6 -5.51 4.78 -10.59
CA LEU A 6 -6.22 5.58 -9.61
C LEU A 6 -5.22 6.41 -8.82
N ASP A 7 -5.50 7.70 -8.66
CA ASP A 7 -4.68 8.62 -7.90
C ASP A 7 -5.42 8.99 -6.62
N GLU A 8 -4.91 8.53 -5.47
CA GLU A 8 -5.48 8.81 -4.17
C GLU A 8 -6.98 8.51 -4.08
N PRO A 9 -7.43 7.30 -4.47
CA PRO A 9 -8.86 7.03 -4.54
C PRO A 9 -9.54 6.98 -3.18
N THR A 10 -8.76 6.92 -2.09
CA THR A 10 -9.28 6.76 -0.73
C THR A 10 -9.23 8.04 0.10
N SER A 11 -8.67 9.13 -0.43
CA SER A 11 -8.38 10.33 0.38
C SER A 11 -9.64 10.98 0.97
N ALA A 12 -10.79 10.83 0.33
CA ALA A 12 -12.06 11.41 0.80
C ALA A 12 -13.02 10.37 1.38
N LEU A 13 -12.57 9.12 1.56
CA LEU A 13 -13.43 8.02 1.98
C LEU A 13 -13.21 7.66 3.44
N ASP A 14 -14.29 7.29 4.13
CA ASP A 14 -14.19 6.70 5.46
C ASP A 14 -13.72 5.23 5.38
N ILE A 15 -13.50 4.61 6.53
CA ILE A 15 -12.96 3.25 6.61
C ILE A 15 -13.84 2.24 5.87
N HIS A 16 -15.15 2.32 6.00
CA HIS A 16 -16.05 1.37 5.33
C HIS A 16 -16.00 1.50 3.82
N HIS A 17 -15.99 2.74 3.33
CA HIS A 17 -15.91 2.99 1.89
C HIS A 17 -14.55 2.61 1.33
N GLN A 18 -13.48 2.81 2.09
CA GLN A 18 -12.14 2.35 1.68
C GLN A 18 -12.11 0.83 1.52
N GLN A 19 -12.62 0.09 2.49
CA GLN A 19 -12.68 -1.37 2.40
C GLN A 19 -13.50 -1.83 1.22
N HIS A 20 -14.65 -1.20 0.99
CA HIS A 20 -15.52 -1.53 -0.13
C HIS A 20 -14.82 -1.29 -1.47
N LEU A 21 -14.13 -0.16 -1.61
CA LEU A 21 -13.38 0.15 -2.82
C LEU A 21 -12.32 -0.91 -3.10
N PHE A 22 -11.52 -1.29 -2.10
CA PHE A 22 -10.46 -2.28 -2.31
C PHE A 22 -11.02 -3.67 -2.62
N ARG A 23 -12.18 -4.03 -2.06
CA ARG A 23 -12.84 -5.27 -2.44
C ARG A 23 -13.27 -5.26 -3.91
N LEU A 24 -13.82 -4.15 -4.37
CA LEU A 24 -14.18 -3.99 -5.78
C LEU A 24 -12.95 -4.09 -6.69
N LEU A 25 -11.85 -3.43 -6.31
CA LEU A 25 -10.61 -3.50 -7.08
C LEU A 25 -10.06 -4.92 -7.14
N ARG A 26 -10.13 -5.66 -6.04
CA ARG A 26 -9.74 -7.06 -6.01
C ARG A 26 -10.59 -7.91 -6.94
N GLN A 27 -11.90 -7.68 -6.99
CA GLN A 27 -12.79 -8.37 -7.91
C GLN A 27 -12.43 -8.08 -9.36
N LEU A 28 -12.11 -6.83 -9.68
CA LEU A 28 -11.69 -6.48 -11.04
C LEU A 28 -10.41 -7.22 -11.44
N VAL A 29 -9.46 -7.32 -10.53
CA VAL A 29 -8.20 -8.01 -10.80
C VAL A 29 -8.43 -9.50 -11.02
N HIS A 30 -9.19 -10.15 -10.14
CA HIS A 30 -9.34 -11.60 -10.16
C HIS A 30 -10.39 -12.09 -11.16
N GLU A 31 -11.51 -11.40 -11.28
CA GLU A 31 -12.64 -11.85 -12.10
C GLU A 31 -12.64 -11.27 -13.51
N ARG A 32 -12.15 -10.05 -13.66
CA ARG A 32 -12.15 -9.33 -14.94
C ARG A 32 -10.77 -9.17 -15.54
N GLN A 33 -9.75 -9.67 -14.88
CA GLN A 33 -8.34 -9.63 -15.31
C GLN A 33 -7.84 -8.21 -15.59
N PHE A 34 -8.31 -7.24 -14.80
CA PHE A 34 -7.74 -5.91 -14.79
C PHE A 34 -6.41 -5.91 -14.05
N ASN A 35 -5.50 -5.04 -14.48
CA ASN A 35 -4.35 -4.65 -13.67
C ASN A 35 -4.67 -3.28 -13.07
N VAL A 36 -4.49 -3.14 -11.76
CA VAL A 36 -4.82 -1.90 -11.05
C VAL A 36 -3.55 -1.30 -10.47
N CYS A 37 -3.32 -0.03 -10.75
CA CYS A 37 -2.25 0.74 -10.16
C CYS A 37 -2.86 1.91 -9.38
N CYS A 38 -2.60 1.95 -8.06
CA CYS A 38 -3.09 3.01 -7.18
C CYS A 38 -1.92 3.80 -6.61
N VAL A 39 -2.03 5.12 -6.62
CA VAL A 39 -1.16 5.99 -5.84
C VAL A 39 -1.80 6.20 -4.48
N LEU A 40 -1.12 5.78 -3.43
CA LEU A 40 -1.61 5.88 -2.05
C LEU A 40 -0.57 6.55 -1.16
N HIS A 41 -1.01 7.42 -0.28
CA HIS A 41 -0.15 7.99 0.77
C HIS A 41 -0.24 7.21 2.07
N ASP A 42 -1.29 6.44 2.27
CA ASP A 42 -1.44 5.60 3.45
C ASP A 42 -0.67 4.30 3.26
N LEU A 43 0.43 4.17 3.97
CA LEU A 43 1.32 2.99 3.88
C LEU A 43 0.62 1.71 4.34
N ASN A 44 -0.27 1.81 5.31
CA ASN A 44 -0.99 0.64 5.81
C ASN A 44 -2.00 0.11 4.81
N LEU A 45 -2.65 0.99 4.04
CA LEU A 45 -3.52 0.56 2.97
C LEU A 45 -2.74 -0.15 1.87
N ALA A 46 -1.58 0.40 1.49
CA ALA A 46 -0.72 -0.23 0.51
C ALA A 46 -0.24 -1.61 1.00
N ALA A 47 0.19 -1.69 2.25
CA ALA A 47 0.66 -2.94 2.84
C ALA A 47 -0.43 -4.02 2.86
N ARG A 48 -1.66 -3.62 3.14
CA ARG A 48 -2.77 -4.54 3.33
C ARG A 48 -3.34 -5.06 2.02
N TYR A 49 -3.45 -4.20 1.02
CA TYR A 49 -4.22 -4.52 -0.19
C TYR A 49 -3.38 -4.73 -1.44
N ALA A 50 -2.17 -4.20 -1.51
CA ALA A 50 -1.35 -4.30 -2.70
C ALA A 50 -0.67 -5.68 -2.80
N ASP A 51 -0.60 -6.20 -4.00
CA ASP A 51 0.22 -7.37 -4.29
C ASP A 51 1.67 -6.98 -4.51
N ARG A 52 1.89 -5.75 -4.97
CA ARG A 52 3.21 -5.21 -5.24
C ARG A 52 3.23 -3.74 -4.88
N VAL A 53 4.30 -3.30 -4.26
CA VAL A 53 4.47 -1.91 -3.81
C VAL A 53 5.70 -1.32 -4.48
N VAL A 54 5.56 -0.10 -4.96
CA VAL A 54 6.66 0.70 -5.47
C VAL A 54 6.79 1.92 -4.57
N LEU A 55 7.94 2.05 -3.89
CA LEU A 55 8.25 3.23 -3.09
C LEU A 55 8.99 4.24 -3.96
N MET A 56 8.51 5.46 -3.93
CA MET A 56 9.12 6.55 -4.69
C MET A 56 9.49 7.71 -3.78
N GLN A 57 10.59 8.37 -4.11
CA GLN A 57 11.01 9.61 -3.45
C GLN A 57 11.68 10.50 -4.47
N LYS A 58 11.25 11.77 -4.53
CA LYS A 58 11.81 12.77 -5.43
C LYS A 58 11.88 12.31 -6.88
N GLY A 59 10.81 11.63 -7.34
CA GLY A 59 10.71 11.16 -8.70
C GLY A 59 11.49 9.90 -9.02
N LYS A 60 12.11 9.27 -8.02
CA LYS A 60 12.91 8.08 -8.22
C LYS A 60 12.28 6.88 -7.51
N VAL A 61 12.38 5.71 -8.14
CA VAL A 61 11.99 4.46 -7.52
C VAL A 61 13.08 4.02 -6.55
N ILE A 62 12.72 3.87 -5.28
CA ILE A 62 13.66 3.46 -4.22
C ILE A 62 13.59 1.96 -3.99
N ALA A 63 12.40 1.39 -4.03
CA ALA A 63 12.18 -0.02 -3.81
C ALA A 63 10.94 -0.48 -4.58
N ASN A 64 10.92 -1.76 -4.94
CA ASN A 64 9.87 -2.36 -5.74
C ASN A 64 9.79 -3.84 -5.41
N GLY A 65 8.65 -4.31 -4.99
CA GLY A 65 8.47 -5.71 -4.67
C GLY A 65 7.21 -5.97 -3.86
N LYS A 66 7.18 -7.10 -3.17
CA LYS A 66 6.06 -7.44 -2.29
C LYS A 66 6.03 -6.50 -1.10
N PRO A 67 4.85 -6.24 -0.51
CA PRO A 67 4.76 -5.33 0.65
C PRO A 67 5.73 -5.67 1.78
N GLN A 68 5.86 -6.96 2.14
CA GLN A 68 6.74 -7.36 3.23
C GLN A 68 8.22 -7.16 2.91
N ASP A 69 8.59 -7.11 1.64
CA ASP A 69 9.98 -6.91 1.23
C ASP A 69 10.32 -5.43 1.06
N VAL A 70 9.32 -4.60 0.79
CA VAL A 70 9.51 -3.17 0.49
C VAL A 70 9.25 -2.30 1.70
N LEU A 71 8.18 -2.58 2.45
CA LEU A 71 7.76 -1.78 3.61
C LEU A 71 8.43 -2.31 4.87
N THR A 72 9.74 -2.16 4.94
CA THR A 72 10.56 -2.63 6.06
C THR A 72 10.88 -1.48 7.00
N GLN A 73 11.24 -1.83 8.24
CA GLN A 73 11.69 -0.85 9.24
C GLN A 73 12.86 -0.02 8.69
N GLN A 74 13.83 -0.68 8.08
CA GLN A 74 15.02 -0.02 7.56
C GLN A 74 14.67 0.97 6.45
N ALA A 75 13.89 0.56 5.45
CA ALA A 75 13.54 1.40 4.32
C ALA A 75 12.71 2.60 4.75
N LEU A 76 11.71 2.38 5.61
CA LEU A 76 10.82 3.46 6.04
C LEU A 76 11.51 4.42 7.01
N THR A 77 12.43 3.93 7.83
CA THR A 77 13.24 4.80 8.69
C THR A 77 14.13 5.70 7.85
N MET A 78 14.73 5.18 6.79
CA MET A 78 15.54 5.99 5.88
C MET A 78 14.72 7.08 5.19
N LEU A 79 13.47 6.77 4.82
CA LEU A 79 12.62 7.71 4.08
C LEU A 79 11.95 8.74 4.97
N TYR A 80 11.50 8.34 6.16
CA TYR A 80 10.62 9.16 7.00
C TYR A 80 11.21 9.51 8.36
N GLY A 81 12.32 8.90 8.76
CA GLY A 81 12.97 9.15 10.03
C GLY A 81 12.74 8.04 11.06
N ALA A 82 13.25 8.26 12.28
CA ALA A 82 13.33 7.22 13.30
C ALA A 82 12.02 6.97 14.06
N ASP A 83 10.97 7.74 13.80
CA ASP A 83 9.70 7.66 14.53
C ASP A 83 8.72 6.64 13.95
N ILE A 84 9.22 5.71 13.13
CA ILE A 84 8.41 4.69 12.49
C ILE A 84 8.81 3.32 13.01
N THR A 85 7.81 2.51 13.37
CA THR A 85 7.99 1.10 13.71
C THR A 85 7.16 0.25 12.76
N VAL A 86 7.76 -0.83 12.27
CA VAL A 86 7.06 -1.77 11.39
C VAL A 86 6.84 -3.07 12.15
N LEU A 87 5.57 -3.41 12.34
CA LEU A 87 5.13 -4.64 12.99
C LEU A 87 4.52 -5.57 11.95
N LYS A 88 4.10 -6.75 12.38
CA LYS A 88 3.28 -7.65 11.55
C LYS A 88 1.83 -7.58 11.98
N ASP A 89 0.93 -7.43 11.02
CA ASP A 89 -0.49 -7.50 11.29
C ASP A 89 -0.84 -8.93 11.71
N PRO A 90 -1.44 -9.14 12.90
CA PRO A 90 -1.73 -10.49 13.37
C PRO A 90 -2.77 -11.22 12.50
N ALA A 91 -3.59 -10.50 11.75
CA ALA A 91 -4.63 -11.10 10.92
C ALA A 91 -4.10 -11.65 9.60
N ASN A 92 -3.16 -10.97 8.95
CA ASN A 92 -2.72 -11.34 7.59
C ASN A 92 -1.20 -11.34 7.40
N HIS A 93 -0.43 -11.09 8.44
CA HIS A 93 1.04 -11.04 8.43
C HIS A 93 1.63 -9.95 7.53
N SER A 94 0.81 -9.01 7.04
CA SER A 94 1.32 -7.88 6.28
C SER A 94 2.01 -6.87 7.18
N PRO A 95 2.87 -6.00 6.63
CA PRO A 95 3.48 -4.94 7.42
C PRO A 95 2.43 -4.01 8.03
N LEU A 96 2.61 -3.68 9.30
CA LEU A 96 1.77 -2.71 10.01
C LEU A 96 2.67 -1.57 10.45
N ILE A 97 2.46 -0.39 9.88
CA ILE A 97 3.29 0.78 10.11
C ILE A 97 2.69 1.59 11.26
N VAL A 98 3.48 1.82 12.29
CA VAL A 98 3.08 2.58 13.48
C VAL A 98 4.02 3.78 13.62
N LEU A 99 3.42 4.94 13.87
CA LEU A 99 4.17 6.16 14.12
C LEU A 99 4.39 6.29 15.63
N ASP A 100 5.64 6.38 16.03
CA ASP A 100 6.02 6.59 17.42
C ASP A 100 6.13 8.09 17.68
N HIS A 101 5.35 8.60 18.59
CA HIS A 101 5.37 10.01 18.98
C HIS A 101 5.96 10.21 20.35
#